data_9ce48be4e30cd15ce3cd611795b01672
#
_entry.id   9ce48be4e30cd15ce3cd611795b01672
#
_cell.length_a   1.000
_cell.length_b   1.000
_cell.length_c   1.000
_cell.angle_alpha   90.00
_cell.angle_beta   90.00
_cell.angle_gamma   90.00
#
_symmetry.space_group_name_H-M   'P 1'
#
loop_
_entity.id
_entity.type
_entity.pdbx_description
1 polymer ?
#
loop_
_entity_poly.entity_id
_entity_poly.type
_entity_poly.pdbx_seq_one_letter_code
_entity_poly.pdbx_strand_id
1 'polypeptide(L)'
;MPYPRHVPPALAVYALEKRYGSVHALKGVDLSVEEGELVGLLGPNGAGKSTLVKIAVGLVRATRGRAEVTGATAGSRAARREIGYLAELFRFPGWYTADEVLRLHQRLADSDGGAAERARLLELVALDDARNRRVDGMSKGMQQRLGIAQALVGLPRVLVLDEPTSALDPAGRRVVRVLLEEMRDRGVSVLLNSHLLSEIELVCDRVAILRAGEVVSAGSPAALSRPRGIELETDQGIHTIEGATRDDAPRLVAEAVAAGRRVYGVRVLTSTLEDTYLEAVGDEIS
;
A
#
# COMPACT_ATOMS: atom_id res chain seq x y z
N MET A 1 37.09 -8.54 -6.99
CA MET A 1 35.63 -8.69 -7.00
C MET A 1 35.03 -7.31 -7.17
N PRO A 2 34.17 -7.05 -8.17
CA PRO A 2 33.50 -5.75 -8.25
C PRO A 2 32.55 -5.61 -7.06
N TYR A 3 32.62 -4.48 -6.37
CA TYR A 3 31.66 -4.09 -5.34
C TYR A 3 30.23 -4.25 -5.89
N PRO A 4 29.27 -4.84 -5.14
CA PRO A 4 27.89 -4.85 -5.56
C PRO A 4 27.47 -3.42 -5.80
N ARG A 5 27.03 -3.09 -7.01
CA ARG A 5 26.45 -1.78 -7.33
C ARG A 5 25.23 -1.65 -6.44
N HIS A 6 25.26 -0.75 -5.48
CA HIS A 6 24.11 -0.42 -4.65
C HIS A 6 23.07 0.20 -5.59
N VAL A 7 22.06 -0.56 -5.98
CA VAL A 7 20.93 -0.04 -6.74
C VAL A 7 20.17 0.86 -5.76
N PRO A 8 19.96 2.15 -6.08
CA PRO A 8 19.20 3.00 -5.19
C PRO A 8 17.76 2.49 -5.09
N PRO A 9 17.09 2.65 -3.93
CA PRO A 9 15.67 2.35 -3.80
C PRO A 9 14.83 3.08 -4.85
N ALA A 10 13.71 2.49 -5.23
CA ALA A 10 12.79 3.12 -6.18
C ALA A 10 12.20 4.43 -5.61
N LEU A 11 11.90 4.43 -4.31
CA LEU A 11 11.52 5.63 -3.56
C LEU A 11 12.22 5.58 -2.19
N ALA A 12 12.78 6.71 -1.75
CA ALA A 12 13.35 6.80 -0.41
C ALA A 12 13.15 8.18 0.20
N VAL A 13 12.97 8.20 1.52
CA VAL A 13 12.99 9.40 2.34
C VAL A 13 14.02 9.20 3.45
N TYR A 14 14.83 10.23 3.73
CA TYR A 14 15.94 10.19 4.65
C TYR A 14 15.82 11.30 5.68
N ALA A 15 15.74 10.94 6.97
CA ALA A 15 15.63 11.83 8.12
C ALA A 15 14.61 12.95 7.88
N LEU A 16 13.43 12.58 7.34
CA LEU A 16 12.46 13.53 6.79
C LEU A 16 11.73 14.26 7.90
N GLU A 17 11.93 15.57 8.00
CA GLU A 17 11.20 16.43 8.91
C GLU A 17 10.26 17.39 8.16
N LYS A 18 9.08 17.61 8.73
CA LYS A 18 8.15 18.64 8.26
C LYS A 18 7.46 19.35 9.40
N ARG A 19 7.55 20.68 9.37
CA ARG A 19 6.83 21.57 10.27
C ARG A 19 5.88 22.47 9.50
N TYR A 20 4.69 22.67 10.06
CA TYR A 20 3.69 23.64 9.64
C TYR A 20 3.40 24.57 10.83
N GLY A 21 4.07 25.72 10.89
CA GLY A 21 4.03 26.58 12.07
C GLY A 21 4.50 25.83 13.32
N SER A 22 3.63 25.70 14.32
CA SER A 22 3.91 24.95 15.56
C SER A 22 3.75 23.43 15.44
N VAL A 23 3.07 22.94 14.38
CA VAL A 23 2.80 21.52 14.21
C VAL A 23 4.00 20.83 13.58
N HIS A 24 4.57 19.82 14.26
CA HIS A 24 5.66 18.99 13.77
C HIS A 24 5.06 17.69 13.16
N ALA A 25 4.76 17.76 11.87
CA ALA A 25 4.05 16.70 11.17
C ALA A 25 4.90 15.47 10.86
N LEU A 26 6.22 15.63 10.66
CA LEU A 26 7.19 14.54 10.50
C LEU A 26 8.45 14.86 11.29
N LYS A 27 9.02 13.86 11.97
CA LYS A 27 10.07 14.03 12.99
C LYS A 27 11.28 13.13 12.73
N GLY A 28 11.87 13.22 11.53
CA GLY A 28 13.05 12.43 11.16
C GLY A 28 12.68 11.05 10.62
N VAL A 29 11.69 10.98 9.72
CA VAL A 29 11.23 9.72 9.14
C VAL A 29 12.22 9.21 8.10
N ASP A 30 12.60 7.92 8.23
CA ASP A 30 13.29 7.14 7.23
C ASP A 30 12.33 6.06 6.69
N LEU A 31 12.21 5.97 5.37
CA LEU A 31 11.40 4.96 4.67
C LEU A 31 11.99 4.75 3.28
N SER A 32 12.10 3.49 2.84
CA SER A 32 12.41 3.13 1.46
C SER A 32 11.32 2.25 0.87
N VAL A 33 11.25 2.24 -0.45
CA VAL A 33 10.53 1.26 -1.27
C VAL A 33 11.55 0.74 -2.26
N GLU A 34 11.86 -0.54 -2.18
CA GLU A 34 12.83 -1.16 -3.08
C GLU A 34 12.23 -1.39 -4.47
N GLU A 35 13.06 -1.72 -5.48
CA GLU A 35 12.55 -2.00 -6.83
C GLU A 35 11.60 -3.22 -6.81
N GLY A 36 10.39 -3.02 -7.37
CA GLY A 36 9.34 -4.04 -7.42
C GLY A 36 8.68 -4.35 -6.08
N GLU A 37 8.97 -3.61 -5.01
CA GLU A 37 8.38 -3.80 -3.69
C GLU A 37 7.04 -3.07 -3.56
N LEU A 38 6.05 -3.70 -2.91
CA LEU A 38 4.81 -3.09 -2.45
C LEU A 38 4.92 -2.78 -0.97
N VAL A 39 4.97 -1.49 -0.62
CA VAL A 39 5.02 -1.02 0.78
C VAL A 39 3.72 -0.37 1.18
N GLY A 40 3.10 -0.88 2.25
CA GLY A 40 1.94 -0.28 2.89
C GLY A 40 2.35 0.79 3.91
N LEU A 41 1.74 1.97 3.84
CA LEU A 41 1.91 3.03 4.82
C LEU A 41 0.64 3.14 5.67
N LEU A 42 0.74 2.81 6.95
CA LEU A 42 -0.35 2.79 7.91
C LEU A 42 -0.16 3.87 8.98
N GLY A 43 -1.22 4.18 9.69
CA GLY A 43 -1.20 5.08 10.82
C GLY A 43 -2.54 5.81 11.01
N PRO A 44 -2.82 6.37 12.18
CA PRO A 44 -4.05 7.11 12.45
C PRO A 44 -4.13 8.42 11.66
N ASN A 45 -5.29 9.06 11.71
CA ASN A 45 -5.47 10.39 11.15
C ASN A 45 -4.53 11.38 11.86
N GLY A 46 -3.87 12.24 11.10
CA GLY A 46 -2.87 13.15 11.66
C GLY A 46 -1.49 12.57 11.94
N ALA A 47 -1.25 11.27 11.70
CA ALA A 47 0.07 10.64 11.89
C ALA A 47 1.18 11.21 10.99
N GLY A 48 0.84 11.91 9.91
CA GLY A 48 1.81 12.48 8.96
C GLY A 48 1.85 11.79 7.60
N LYS A 49 1.04 10.73 7.37
CA LYS A 49 1.03 9.94 6.13
C LYS A 49 0.90 10.77 4.86
N SER A 50 -0.16 11.57 4.75
CA SER A 50 -0.39 12.43 3.57
C SER A 50 0.70 13.51 3.42
N THR A 51 1.34 13.94 4.52
CA THR A 51 2.50 14.86 4.47
C THR A 51 3.71 14.14 3.86
N LEU A 52 4.00 12.91 4.31
CA LEU A 52 5.08 12.08 3.77
C LEU A 52 4.85 11.82 2.28
N VAL A 53 3.66 11.35 1.89
CA VAL A 53 3.27 11.12 0.50
C VAL A 53 3.47 12.39 -0.35
N LYS A 54 2.95 13.54 0.09
CA LYS A 54 3.08 14.81 -0.66
C LYS A 54 4.54 15.25 -0.82
N ILE A 55 5.42 14.96 0.14
CA ILE A 55 6.85 15.24 0.00
C ILE A 55 7.49 14.24 -0.97
N ALA A 56 7.18 12.95 -0.85
CA ALA A 56 7.70 11.90 -1.73
C ALA A 56 7.37 12.13 -3.20
N VAL A 57 6.16 12.63 -3.51
CA VAL A 57 5.77 13.00 -4.88
C VAL A 57 6.19 14.42 -5.29
N GLY A 58 6.85 15.17 -4.40
CA GLY A 58 7.39 16.50 -4.70
C GLY A 58 6.37 17.65 -4.68
N LEU A 59 5.18 17.46 -4.11
CA LEU A 59 4.16 18.50 -3.97
C LEU A 59 4.42 19.44 -2.78
N VAL A 60 5.13 18.94 -1.76
CA VAL A 60 5.50 19.71 -0.57
C VAL A 60 6.99 19.57 -0.32
N ARG A 61 7.64 20.66 0.06
CA ARG A 61 9.06 20.63 0.45
C ARG A 61 9.20 20.20 1.91
N ALA A 62 10.18 19.35 2.18
CA ALA A 62 10.60 19.02 3.54
C ALA A 62 11.14 20.26 4.27
N THR A 63 11.07 20.28 5.61
CA THR A 63 11.77 21.27 6.44
C THR A 63 13.23 20.86 6.60
N ARG A 64 13.49 19.56 6.80
CA ARG A 64 14.83 18.94 6.81
C ARG A 64 14.73 17.53 6.22
N GLY A 65 15.90 16.95 5.94
CA GLY A 65 15.98 15.67 5.25
C GLY A 65 15.72 15.80 3.76
N ARG A 66 15.55 14.66 3.08
CA ARG A 66 15.34 14.63 1.63
C ARG A 66 14.45 13.44 1.23
N ALA A 67 13.86 13.54 0.05
CA ALA A 67 13.15 12.45 -0.60
C ALA A 67 13.70 12.27 -2.03
N GLU A 68 13.83 11.04 -2.46
CA GLU A 68 14.40 10.65 -3.76
C GLU A 68 13.49 9.62 -4.44
N VAL A 69 13.36 9.72 -5.75
CA VAL A 69 12.66 8.75 -6.61
C VAL A 69 13.69 8.28 -7.65
N THR A 70 14.00 6.99 -7.66
CA THR A 70 15.03 6.37 -8.50
C THR A 70 16.40 7.12 -8.45
N GLY A 71 16.75 7.62 -7.25
CA GLY A 71 17.96 8.42 -7.01
C GLY A 71 17.86 9.89 -7.41
N ALA A 72 16.77 10.34 -8.02
CA ALA A 72 16.54 11.75 -8.34
C ALA A 72 15.76 12.44 -7.21
N THR A 73 16.10 13.70 -6.90
CA THR A 73 15.39 14.49 -5.88
C THR A 73 13.90 14.57 -6.19
N ALA A 74 13.04 14.25 -5.22
CA ALA A 74 11.59 14.33 -5.33
C ALA A 74 11.13 15.71 -5.83
N GLY A 75 10.19 15.71 -6.79
CA GLY A 75 9.71 16.93 -7.45
C GLY A 75 10.60 17.46 -8.58
N SER A 76 11.79 16.91 -8.81
CA SER A 76 12.58 17.21 -10.02
C SER A 76 11.88 16.67 -11.29
N ARG A 77 12.24 17.18 -12.47
CA ARG A 77 11.70 16.69 -13.74
C ARG A 77 12.01 15.20 -13.94
N ALA A 78 13.20 14.75 -13.55
CA ALA A 78 13.59 13.35 -13.61
C ALA A 78 12.70 12.49 -12.72
N ALA A 79 12.55 12.84 -11.42
CA ALA A 79 11.69 12.12 -10.49
C ALA A 79 10.22 12.05 -10.94
N ARG A 80 9.68 13.16 -11.50
CA ARG A 80 8.28 13.21 -11.96
C ARG A 80 7.99 12.32 -13.17
N ARG A 81 8.99 11.96 -13.97
CA ARG A 81 8.82 11.02 -15.09
C ARG A 81 8.76 9.57 -14.62
N GLU A 82 9.32 9.30 -13.45
CA GLU A 82 9.40 7.94 -12.88
C GLU A 82 8.27 7.62 -11.93
N ILE A 83 7.42 8.60 -11.57
CA ILE A 83 6.40 8.44 -10.53
C ILE A 83 4.99 8.68 -11.06
N GLY A 84 4.10 7.73 -10.79
CA GLY A 84 2.65 7.90 -10.93
C GLY A 84 2.03 8.17 -9.56
N TYR A 85 1.03 9.03 -9.50
CA TYR A 85 0.38 9.40 -8.26
C TYR A 85 -1.14 9.46 -8.37
N LEU A 86 -1.81 8.76 -7.46
CA LEU A 86 -3.23 8.92 -7.19
C LEU A 86 -3.40 9.61 -5.83
N ALA A 87 -3.95 10.82 -5.82
CA ALA A 87 -4.28 11.52 -4.60
C ALA A 87 -5.57 10.98 -3.98
N GLU A 88 -5.70 11.04 -2.64
CA GLU A 88 -6.95 10.69 -1.93
C GLU A 88 -8.15 11.47 -2.47
N LEU A 89 -7.98 12.78 -2.64
CA LEU A 89 -8.98 13.67 -3.21
C LEU A 89 -8.54 14.14 -4.59
N PHE A 90 -9.16 13.59 -5.62
CA PHE A 90 -8.95 14.03 -7.00
C PHE A 90 -10.31 14.24 -7.68
N ARG A 91 -10.32 15.03 -8.73
CA ARG A 91 -11.49 15.25 -9.57
C ARG A 91 -11.08 15.39 -11.02
N PHE A 92 -11.80 14.73 -11.89
CA PHE A 92 -11.72 14.98 -13.33
C PHE A 92 -12.84 15.90 -13.77
N PRO A 93 -12.65 16.72 -14.81
CA PRO A 93 -13.73 17.47 -15.42
C PRO A 93 -14.83 16.53 -15.92
N GLY A 94 -16.08 16.75 -15.48
CA GLY A 94 -17.20 15.84 -15.72
C GLY A 94 -17.54 15.62 -17.19
N TRP A 95 -17.22 16.61 -18.04
CA TRP A 95 -17.47 16.57 -19.50
C TRP A 95 -16.45 15.73 -20.29
N TYR A 96 -15.30 15.36 -19.72
CA TYR A 96 -14.37 14.45 -20.38
C TYR A 96 -14.87 13.00 -20.32
N THR A 97 -14.58 12.24 -21.37
CA THR A 97 -14.68 10.78 -21.36
C THR A 97 -13.44 10.16 -20.67
N ALA A 98 -13.51 8.87 -20.32
CA ALA A 98 -12.36 8.16 -19.76
C ALA A 98 -11.13 8.24 -20.68
N ASP A 99 -11.30 8.03 -22.00
CA ASP A 99 -10.21 8.14 -22.97
C ASP A 99 -9.62 9.55 -23.03
N GLU A 100 -10.44 10.59 -22.96
CA GLU A 100 -9.99 11.99 -22.99
C GLU A 100 -9.23 12.36 -21.72
N VAL A 101 -9.62 11.86 -20.54
CA VAL A 101 -8.86 12.01 -19.30
C VAL A 101 -7.48 11.40 -19.46
N LEU A 102 -7.37 10.16 -19.91
CA LEU A 102 -6.06 9.51 -20.10
C LEU A 102 -5.23 10.21 -21.18
N ARG A 103 -5.86 10.67 -22.27
CA ARG A 103 -5.18 11.46 -23.33
C ARG A 103 -4.60 12.76 -22.79
N LEU A 104 -5.32 13.45 -21.91
CA LEU A 104 -4.82 14.65 -21.24
C LEU A 104 -3.58 14.32 -20.41
N HIS A 105 -3.65 13.24 -19.61
CA HIS A 105 -2.54 12.84 -18.76
C HIS A 105 -1.33 12.32 -19.56
N GLN A 106 -1.52 11.67 -20.71
CA GLN A 106 -0.43 11.34 -21.62
C GLN A 106 0.34 12.58 -22.09
N ARG A 107 -0.38 13.65 -22.44
CA ARG A 107 0.27 14.92 -22.82
C ARG A 107 1.04 15.56 -21.66
N LEU A 108 0.50 15.48 -20.44
CA LEU A 108 1.16 16.02 -19.25
C LEU A 108 2.39 15.20 -18.83
N ALA A 109 2.35 13.89 -19.04
CA ALA A 109 3.44 12.96 -18.74
C ALA A 109 4.50 12.88 -19.87
N ASP A 110 4.26 13.54 -21.01
CA ASP A 110 5.11 13.44 -22.21
C ASP A 110 5.19 11.98 -22.71
N SER A 111 4.08 11.23 -22.60
CA SER A 111 3.94 9.83 -23.03
C SER A 111 3.54 9.77 -24.51
N ASP A 112 4.23 8.91 -25.26
CA ASP A 112 3.96 8.61 -26.67
C ASP A 112 3.13 7.33 -26.88
N GLY A 113 2.65 6.69 -25.78
CA GLY A 113 1.91 5.42 -25.81
C GLY A 113 0.59 5.43 -26.57
N GLY A 114 0.03 6.60 -26.86
CA GLY A 114 -1.09 6.82 -27.78
C GLY A 114 -2.38 6.08 -27.37
N ALA A 115 -3.16 5.69 -28.37
CA ALA A 115 -4.45 5.00 -28.14
C ALA A 115 -4.29 3.60 -27.58
N ALA A 116 -3.20 2.91 -27.91
CA ALA A 116 -2.92 1.54 -27.45
C ALA A 116 -2.68 1.51 -25.94
N GLU A 117 -1.88 2.43 -25.40
CA GLU A 117 -1.66 2.57 -23.96
C GLU A 117 -2.99 2.86 -23.23
N ARG A 118 -3.78 3.81 -23.72
CA ARG A 118 -5.07 4.15 -23.10
C ARG A 118 -6.04 2.97 -23.08
N ALA A 119 -6.14 2.22 -24.18
CA ALA A 119 -6.98 1.02 -24.24
C ALA A 119 -6.56 -0.01 -23.20
N ARG A 120 -5.26 -0.31 -23.12
CA ARG A 120 -4.69 -1.24 -22.14
C ARG A 120 -4.92 -0.76 -20.70
N LEU A 121 -4.73 0.53 -20.41
CA LEU A 121 -4.94 1.07 -19.06
C LEU A 121 -6.41 0.99 -18.64
N LEU A 122 -7.36 1.21 -19.57
CA LEU A 122 -8.80 1.04 -19.29
C LEU A 122 -9.17 -0.42 -19.04
N GLU A 123 -8.60 -1.34 -19.81
CA GLU A 123 -8.77 -2.79 -19.59
C GLU A 123 -8.25 -3.22 -18.23
N LEU A 124 -7.03 -2.80 -17.83
CA LEU A 124 -6.43 -3.10 -16.52
C LEU A 124 -7.31 -2.69 -15.34
N VAL A 125 -8.08 -1.63 -15.47
CA VAL A 125 -8.97 -1.15 -14.41
C VAL A 125 -10.44 -1.53 -14.65
N ALA A 126 -10.72 -2.44 -15.60
CA ALA A 126 -12.06 -2.89 -15.99
C ALA A 126 -13.01 -1.70 -16.32
N LEU A 127 -12.55 -0.81 -17.21
CA LEU A 127 -13.28 0.34 -17.75
C LEU A 127 -13.25 0.39 -19.28
N ASP A 128 -12.89 -0.67 -19.98
CA ASP A 128 -12.87 -0.79 -21.43
C ASP A 128 -14.22 -0.46 -22.06
N ASP A 129 -15.32 -1.04 -21.56
CA ASP A 129 -16.69 -0.75 -21.98
C ASP A 129 -17.14 0.71 -21.68
N ALA A 130 -16.49 1.38 -20.74
CA ALA A 130 -16.76 2.75 -20.34
C ALA A 130 -15.85 3.79 -20.98
N ARG A 131 -15.03 3.41 -21.95
CA ARG A 131 -14.04 4.27 -22.62
C ARG A 131 -14.58 5.62 -23.05
N ASN A 132 -15.76 5.61 -23.68
CA ASN A 132 -16.43 6.81 -24.21
C ASN A 132 -17.45 7.42 -23.24
N ARG A 133 -17.56 6.88 -22.03
CA ARG A 133 -18.46 7.39 -21.00
C ARG A 133 -17.88 8.64 -20.37
N ARG A 134 -18.71 9.68 -20.20
CA ARG A 134 -18.32 10.90 -19.49
C ARG A 134 -18.16 10.65 -18.00
N VAL A 135 -17.22 11.35 -17.38
CA VAL A 135 -16.90 11.24 -15.95
C VAL A 135 -18.11 11.55 -15.07
N ASP A 136 -18.94 12.54 -15.41
CA ASP A 136 -20.16 12.89 -14.68
C ASP A 136 -21.21 11.76 -14.67
N GLY A 137 -21.18 10.88 -15.67
CA GLY A 137 -22.01 9.68 -15.72
C GLY A 137 -21.38 8.43 -15.06
N MET A 138 -20.18 8.52 -14.48
CA MET A 138 -19.50 7.41 -13.82
C MET A 138 -19.84 7.34 -12.33
N SER A 139 -19.93 6.10 -11.80
CA SER A 139 -19.96 5.90 -10.35
C SER A 139 -18.64 6.35 -9.68
N LYS A 140 -18.66 6.61 -8.38
CA LYS A 140 -17.44 6.93 -7.61
C LYS A 140 -16.36 5.85 -7.77
N GLY A 141 -16.76 4.57 -7.75
CA GLY A 141 -15.83 3.45 -7.96
C GLY A 141 -15.24 3.42 -9.39
N MET A 142 -16.01 3.79 -10.43
CA MET A 142 -15.47 3.94 -11.78
C MET A 142 -14.47 5.09 -11.86
N GLN A 143 -14.78 6.23 -11.25
CA GLN A 143 -13.87 7.39 -11.21
C GLN A 143 -12.59 7.04 -10.46
N GLN A 144 -12.69 6.28 -9.35
CA GLN A 144 -11.54 5.81 -8.59
C GLN A 144 -10.62 4.93 -9.44
N ARG A 145 -11.18 3.95 -10.15
CA ARG A 145 -10.44 3.09 -11.06
C ARG A 145 -9.81 3.86 -12.24
N LEU A 146 -10.51 4.86 -12.78
CA LEU A 146 -9.95 5.78 -13.77
C LEU A 146 -8.77 6.59 -13.21
N GLY A 147 -8.83 7.00 -11.93
CA GLY A 147 -7.73 7.66 -11.23
C GLY A 147 -6.50 6.78 -11.12
N ILE A 148 -6.68 5.47 -10.87
CA ILE A 148 -5.55 4.53 -10.88
C ILE A 148 -4.98 4.40 -12.29
N ALA A 149 -5.82 4.26 -13.33
CA ALA A 149 -5.37 4.23 -14.72
C ALA A 149 -4.58 5.49 -15.10
N GLN A 150 -5.02 6.66 -14.65
CA GLN A 150 -4.32 7.93 -14.85
C GLN A 150 -2.93 7.92 -14.20
N ALA A 151 -2.79 7.37 -12.99
CA ALA A 151 -1.51 7.28 -12.31
C ALA A 151 -0.51 6.33 -13.02
N LEU A 152 -1.00 5.42 -13.84
CA LEU A 152 -0.19 4.46 -14.63
C LEU A 152 0.21 4.99 -16.02
N VAL A 153 -0.26 6.17 -16.44
CA VAL A 153 0.11 6.77 -17.72
C VAL A 153 1.62 7.01 -17.78
N GLY A 154 2.24 6.63 -18.88
CA GLY A 154 3.67 6.76 -19.10
C GLY A 154 4.50 5.63 -18.47
N LEU A 155 3.87 4.61 -17.91
CA LEU A 155 4.51 3.43 -17.31
C LEU A 155 5.55 3.82 -16.25
N PRO A 156 5.12 4.45 -15.14
CA PRO A 156 6.04 4.88 -14.08
C PRO A 156 6.72 3.67 -13.41
N ARG A 157 7.96 3.87 -12.94
CA ARG A 157 8.66 2.86 -12.13
C ARG A 157 8.19 2.83 -10.68
N VAL A 158 7.63 3.93 -10.21
CA VAL A 158 7.10 4.08 -8.86
C VAL A 158 5.64 4.53 -8.93
N LEU A 159 4.77 3.82 -8.23
CA LEU A 159 3.37 4.17 -8.10
C LEU A 159 3.06 4.54 -6.64
N VAL A 160 2.53 5.72 -6.41
CA VAL A 160 2.07 6.16 -5.09
C VAL A 160 0.56 6.29 -5.11
N LEU A 161 -0.11 5.50 -4.29
CA LEU A 161 -1.57 5.44 -4.22
C LEU A 161 -2.04 5.86 -2.83
N ASP A 162 -2.81 6.94 -2.79
CA ASP A 162 -3.40 7.47 -1.56
C ASP A 162 -4.89 7.09 -1.52
N GLU A 163 -5.26 6.13 -0.64
CA GLU A 163 -6.60 5.59 -0.46
C GLU A 163 -7.27 5.04 -1.74
N PRO A 164 -6.60 4.16 -2.53
CA PRO A 164 -7.10 3.77 -3.85
C PRO A 164 -8.38 2.94 -3.81
N THR A 165 -8.72 2.34 -2.67
CA THR A 165 -9.87 1.42 -2.52
C THR A 165 -11.02 1.97 -1.69
N SER A 166 -10.93 3.21 -1.18
CA SER A 166 -11.89 3.82 -0.25
C SER A 166 -13.31 3.93 -0.80
N ALA A 167 -13.45 4.15 -2.12
CA ALA A 167 -14.75 4.30 -2.80
C ALA A 167 -15.21 3.02 -3.54
N LEU A 168 -14.55 1.88 -3.33
CA LEU A 168 -14.80 0.64 -4.06
C LEU A 168 -15.61 -0.37 -3.24
N ASP A 169 -16.51 -1.05 -3.94
CA ASP A 169 -17.14 -2.27 -3.47
C ASP A 169 -16.15 -3.45 -3.46
N PRO A 170 -16.50 -4.61 -2.88
CA PRO A 170 -15.61 -5.77 -2.83
C PRO A 170 -15.10 -6.24 -4.20
N ALA A 171 -15.93 -6.13 -5.25
CA ALA A 171 -15.52 -6.50 -6.61
C ALA A 171 -14.48 -5.50 -7.16
N GLY A 172 -14.69 -4.20 -6.97
CA GLY A 172 -13.74 -3.16 -7.33
C GLY A 172 -12.41 -3.27 -6.58
N ARG A 173 -12.44 -3.62 -5.30
CA ARG A 173 -11.21 -3.88 -4.51
C ARG A 173 -10.41 -5.04 -5.09
N ARG A 174 -11.09 -6.13 -5.50
CA ARG A 174 -10.43 -7.27 -6.16
C ARG A 174 -9.74 -6.84 -7.46
N VAL A 175 -10.36 -5.99 -8.28
CA VAL A 175 -9.74 -5.45 -9.51
C VAL A 175 -8.44 -4.71 -9.16
N VAL A 176 -8.47 -3.84 -8.14
CA VAL A 176 -7.26 -3.10 -7.71
C VAL A 176 -6.18 -4.04 -7.18
N ARG A 177 -6.56 -5.08 -6.42
CA ARG A 177 -5.60 -6.07 -5.92
C ARG A 177 -4.87 -6.79 -7.05
N VAL A 178 -5.62 -7.34 -8.02
CA VAL A 178 -5.03 -8.01 -9.21
C VAL A 178 -4.13 -7.06 -9.98
N LEU A 179 -4.52 -5.78 -10.12
CA LEU A 179 -3.70 -4.76 -10.76
C LEU A 179 -2.39 -4.54 -10.00
N LEU A 180 -2.42 -4.44 -8.66
CA LEU A 180 -1.21 -4.26 -7.85
C LEU A 180 -0.26 -5.44 -7.97
N GLU A 181 -0.79 -6.67 -7.95
CA GLU A 181 -0.02 -7.90 -8.19
C GLU A 181 0.64 -7.87 -9.59
N GLU A 182 -0.12 -7.49 -10.63
CA GLU A 182 0.43 -7.35 -11.99
C GLU A 182 1.50 -6.25 -12.08
N MET A 183 1.34 -5.13 -11.38
CA MET A 183 2.36 -4.08 -11.34
C MET A 183 3.64 -4.57 -10.67
N ARG A 184 3.53 -5.29 -9.56
CA ARG A 184 4.68 -5.93 -8.90
C ARG A 184 5.40 -6.88 -9.83
N ASP A 185 4.67 -7.78 -10.51
CA ASP A 185 5.24 -8.76 -11.44
C ASP A 185 5.96 -8.09 -12.62
N ARG A 186 5.60 -6.86 -12.94
CA ARG A 186 6.27 -6.00 -13.93
C ARG A 186 7.43 -5.18 -13.36
N GLY A 187 7.73 -5.32 -12.07
CA GLY A 187 8.80 -4.60 -11.40
C GLY A 187 8.46 -3.14 -11.04
N VAL A 188 7.17 -2.76 -11.06
CA VAL A 188 6.74 -1.44 -10.58
C VAL A 188 6.70 -1.44 -9.07
N SER A 189 7.37 -0.49 -8.45
CA SER A 189 7.41 -0.32 -7.00
C SER A 189 6.21 0.50 -6.54
N VAL A 190 5.57 0.12 -5.43
CA VAL A 190 4.34 0.77 -4.98
C VAL A 190 4.43 1.23 -3.54
N LEU A 191 4.08 2.49 -3.27
CA LEU A 191 3.76 2.98 -1.94
C LEU A 191 2.24 3.14 -1.83
N LEU A 192 1.62 2.28 -1.00
CA LEU A 192 0.18 2.21 -0.81
C LEU A 192 -0.19 2.80 0.56
N ASN A 193 -0.82 3.97 0.58
CA ASN A 193 -1.46 4.49 1.79
C ASN A 193 -2.92 4.05 1.81
N SER A 194 -3.31 3.23 2.81
CA SER A 194 -4.69 2.77 2.99
C SER A 194 -4.99 2.56 4.47
N HIS A 195 -6.25 2.76 4.84
CA HIS A 195 -6.77 2.43 6.18
C HIS A 195 -7.37 1.01 6.23
N LEU A 196 -7.46 0.30 5.11
CA LEU A 196 -7.98 -1.06 5.03
C LEU A 196 -6.85 -2.07 5.28
N LEU A 197 -6.62 -2.39 6.55
CA LEU A 197 -5.53 -3.26 7.00
C LEU A 197 -5.54 -4.63 6.32
N SER A 198 -6.73 -5.23 6.13
CA SER A 198 -6.90 -6.51 5.45
C SER A 198 -6.44 -6.48 3.99
N GLU A 199 -6.60 -5.37 3.27
CA GLU A 199 -6.10 -5.25 1.90
C GLU A 199 -4.57 -5.11 1.88
N ILE A 200 -4.02 -4.31 2.81
CA ILE A 200 -2.56 -4.16 2.99
C ILE A 200 -1.90 -5.50 3.28
N GLU A 201 -2.48 -6.28 4.21
CA GLU A 201 -1.96 -7.60 4.61
C GLU A 201 -1.90 -8.59 3.45
N LEU A 202 -2.84 -8.48 2.49
CA LEU A 202 -2.92 -9.38 1.33
C LEU A 202 -1.94 -9.02 0.20
N VAL A 203 -1.60 -7.74 0.02
CA VAL A 203 -0.86 -7.31 -1.17
C VAL A 203 0.54 -6.79 -0.90
N CYS A 204 0.81 -6.27 0.31
CA CYS A 204 2.08 -5.61 0.60
C CYS A 204 3.15 -6.59 1.07
N ASP A 205 4.36 -6.44 0.54
CA ASP A 205 5.54 -7.19 0.95
C ASP A 205 6.04 -6.68 2.31
N ARG A 206 5.91 -5.38 2.55
CA ARG A 206 6.30 -4.70 3.78
C ARG A 206 5.30 -3.61 4.15
N VAL A 207 5.22 -3.34 5.45
CA VAL A 207 4.35 -2.32 6.03
C VAL A 207 5.18 -1.39 6.91
N ALA A 208 4.89 -0.11 6.91
CA ALA A 208 5.40 0.88 7.85
C ALA A 208 4.24 1.55 8.58
N ILE A 209 4.26 1.53 9.91
CA ILE A 209 3.25 2.15 10.77
C ILE A 209 3.79 3.49 11.25
N LEU A 210 3.12 4.57 10.86
CA LEU A 210 3.44 5.93 11.23
C LEU A 210 2.54 6.39 12.39
N ARG A 211 3.13 6.95 13.45
CA ARG A 211 2.42 7.55 14.59
C ARG A 211 3.08 8.86 15.00
N ALA A 212 2.29 9.91 15.17
CA ALA A 212 2.75 11.23 15.61
C ALA A 212 4.01 11.77 14.89
N GLY A 213 4.13 11.45 13.57
CA GLY A 213 5.24 11.89 12.71
C GLY A 213 6.48 11.00 12.72
N GLU A 214 6.42 9.82 13.32
CA GLU A 214 7.53 8.86 13.43
C GLU A 214 7.12 7.47 12.94
N VAL A 215 8.03 6.70 12.35
CA VAL A 215 7.80 5.27 12.05
C VAL A 215 8.01 4.48 13.33
N VAL A 216 6.93 3.90 13.88
CA VAL A 216 6.96 3.16 15.14
C VAL A 216 7.13 1.65 14.93
N SER A 217 6.80 1.15 13.75
CA SER A 217 6.97 -0.26 13.40
C SER A 217 7.11 -0.40 11.88
N ALA A 218 7.97 -1.31 11.42
CA ALA A 218 8.10 -1.65 10.01
C ALA A 218 8.56 -3.11 9.86
N GLY A 219 8.01 -3.81 8.87
CA GLY A 219 8.34 -5.21 8.58
C GLY A 219 7.38 -5.83 7.59
N SER A 220 7.60 -7.09 7.19
CA SER A 220 6.57 -7.81 6.45
C SER A 220 5.35 -8.07 7.36
N PRO A 221 4.13 -8.17 6.80
CA PRO A 221 2.94 -8.50 7.61
C PRO A 221 3.16 -9.73 8.50
N ALA A 222 3.79 -10.77 7.96
CA ALA A 222 4.12 -11.99 8.70
C ALA A 222 5.14 -11.77 9.83
N ALA A 223 6.14 -10.89 9.63
CA ALA A 223 7.14 -10.57 10.66
C ALA A 223 6.58 -9.68 11.78
N LEU A 224 5.55 -8.90 11.48
CA LEU A 224 4.84 -8.07 12.45
C LEU A 224 3.81 -8.88 13.25
N SER A 225 3.33 -10.01 12.72
CA SER A 225 2.42 -10.91 13.41
C SER A 225 3.13 -11.65 14.54
N ARG A 226 2.50 -11.71 15.72
CA ARG A 226 3.03 -12.41 16.89
C ARG A 226 2.25 -13.69 17.13
N PRO A 227 2.89 -14.80 17.58
CA PRO A 227 2.18 -15.98 18.02
C PRO A 227 1.23 -15.64 19.19
N ARG A 228 -0.04 -15.99 19.08
CA ARG A 228 -1.05 -15.85 20.15
C ARG A 228 -1.29 -17.16 20.87
N GLY A 229 -1.11 -18.30 20.18
CA GLY A 229 -1.34 -19.61 20.75
C GLY A 229 -1.64 -20.67 19.69
N ILE A 230 -2.15 -21.80 20.17
CA ILE A 230 -2.61 -22.90 19.33
C ILE A 230 -4.05 -23.23 19.70
N GLU A 231 -4.88 -23.36 18.68
CA GLU A 231 -6.23 -23.85 18.78
C GLU A 231 -6.26 -25.32 18.35
N LEU A 232 -6.77 -26.18 19.24
CA LEU A 232 -6.99 -27.60 18.98
C LEU A 232 -8.50 -27.85 18.90
N GLU A 233 -8.96 -28.32 17.75
CA GLU A 233 -10.32 -28.82 17.57
C GLU A 233 -10.37 -30.32 17.89
N THR A 234 -11.17 -30.70 18.89
CA THR A 234 -11.29 -32.08 19.36
C THR A 234 -12.75 -32.50 19.43
N ASP A 235 -13.01 -33.78 19.70
CA ASP A 235 -14.35 -34.31 20.00
C ASP A 235 -14.99 -33.74 21.29
N GLN A 236 -14.20 -33.00 22.09
CA GLN A 236 -14.67 -32.30 23.29
C GLN A 236 -14.82 -30.79 23.07
N GLY A 237 -14.64 -30.31 21.82
CA GLY A 237 -14.73 -28.90 21.44
C GLY A 237 -13.39 -28.29 21.09
N ILE A 238 -13.40 -26.96 20.98
CA ILE A 238 -12.22 -26.14 20.63
C ILE A 238 -11.52 -25.72 21.92
N HIS A 239 -10.22 -25.98 21.98
CA HIS A 239 -9.35 -25.61 23.10
C HIS A 239 -8.24 -24.69 22.62
N THR A 240 -8.14 -23.49 23.19
CA THR A 240 -7.08 -22.53 22.89
C THR A 240 -5.99 -22.59 23.97
N ILE A 241 -4.75 -22.78 23.55
CA ILE A 241 -3.56 -22.76 24.41
C ILE A 241 -2.80 -21.47 24.11
N GLU A 242 -2.99 -20.48 24.98
CA GLU A 242 -2.35 -19.18 24.83
C GLU A 242 -0.83 -19.27 24.99
N GLY A 243 -0.09 -18.44 24.23
CA GLY A 243 1.38 -18.37 24.27
C GLY A 243 2.09 -19.56 23.63
N ALA A 244 1.39 -20.62 23.21
CA ALA A 244 1.98 -21.72 22.47
C ALA A 244 2.38 -21.29 21.07
N THR A 245 3.54 -21.79 20.62
CA THR A 245 4.09 -21.51 19.28
C THR A 245 3.85 -22.69 18.33
N ARG A 246 4.11 -22.49 17.04
CA ARG A 246 4.01 -23.55 16.04
C ARG A 246 4.81 -24.81 16.43
N ASP A 247 5.95 -24.64 17.08
CA ASP A 247 6.82 -25.74 17.48
C ASP A 247 6.24 -26.58 18.64
N ASP A 248 5.29 -26.02 19.39
CA ASP A 248 4.55 -26.74 20.44
C ASP A 248 3.44 -27.63 19.88
N ALA A 249 2.99 -27.41 18.64
CA ALA A 249 1.83 -28.10 18.06
C ALA A 249 1.95 -29.63 18.09
N PRO A 250 3.10 -30.25 17.69
CA PRO A 250 3.22 -31.72 17.74
C PRO A 250 3.08 -32.29 19.15
N ARG A 251 3.65 -31.63 20.16
CA ARG A 251 3.57 -32.04 21.57
C ARG A 251 2.13 -31.94 22.07
N LEU A 252 1.45 -30.81 21.82
CA LEU A 252 0.07 -30.59 22.25
C LEU A 252 -0.91 -31.58 21.62
N VAL A 253 -0.72 -31.92 20.34
CA VAL A 253 -1.50 -32.97 19.67
C VAL A 253 -1.26 -34.33 20.33
N ALA A 254 0.00 -34.70 20.60
CA ALA A 254 0.33 -35.97 21.24
C ALA A 254 -0.28 -36.07 22.65
N GLU A 255 -0.24 -34.99 23.44
CA GLU A 255 -0.87 -34.93 24.77
C GLU A 255 -2.40 -35.09 24.69
N ALA A 256 -3.06 -34.43 23.71
CA ALA A 256 -4.50 -34.56 23.52
C ALA A 256 -4.90 -35.98 23.13
N VAL A 257 -4.16 -36.62 22.22
CA VAL A 257 -4.40 -38.02 21.82
C VAL A 257 -4.13 -39.00 22.98
N ALA A 258 -3.06 -38.80 23.75
CA ALA A 258 -2.76 -39.60 24.94
C ALA A 258 -3.84 -39.46 26.01
N ALA A 259 -4.51 -38.33 26.11
CA ALA A 259 -5.69 -38.08 26.95
C ALA A 259 -7.00 -38.69 26.41
N GLY A 260 -6.95 -39.46 25.32
CA GLY A 260 -8.11 -40.12 24.70
C GLY A 260 -8.99 -39.21 23.85
N ARG A 261 -8.54 -38.01 23.52
CA ARG A 261 -9.27 -37.04 22.66
C ARG A 261 -9.00 -37.34 21.19
N ARG A 262 -10.02 -37.16 20.35
CA ARG A 262 -9.85 -37.18 18.89
C ARG A 262 -9.58 -35.78 18.41
N VAL A 263 -8.41 -35.53 17.78
CA VAL A 263 -8.03 -34.25 17.24
C VAL A 263 -8.49 -34.17 15.78
N TYR A 264 -9.31 -33.17 15.46
CA TYR A 264 -9.86 -32.92 14.11
C TYR A 264 -9.09 -31.80 13.38
N GLY A 265 -8.53 -30.84 14.13
CA GLY A 265 -7.79 -29.72 13.56
C GLY A 265 -6.81 -29.11 14.54
N VAL A 266 -5.77 -28.51 13.98
CA VAL A 266 -4.78 -27.71 14.71
C VAL A 266 -4.58 -26.40 13.95
N ARG A 267 -4.75 -25.28 14.63
CA ARG A 267 -4.54 -23.95 14.06
C ARG A 267 -3.55 -23.20 14.93
N VAL A 268 -2.49 -22.69 14.32
CA VAL A 268 -1.59 -21.71 14.98
C VAL A 268 -2.27 -20.35 14.90
N LEU A 269 -2.53 -19.75 16.06
CA LEU A 269 -3.10 -18.43 16.17
C LEU A 269 -1.97 -17.40 16.16
N THR A 270 -2.06 -16.45 15.24
CA THR A 270 -1.16 -15.30 15.18
C THR A 270 -1.96 -14.00 15.31
N SER A 271 -1.35 -12.95 15.79
CA SER A 271 -1.96 -11.62 15.73
C SER A 271 -2.17 -11.22 14.27
N THR A 272 -3.26 -10.53 14.01
CA THR A 272 -3.49 -9.89 12.71
C THR A 272 -2.66 -8.61 12.60
N LEU A 273 -2.55 -8.06 11.38
CA LEU A 273 -1.96 -6.73 11.20
C LEU A 273 -2.78 -5.66 11.95
N GLU A 274 -4.09 -5.87 12.12
CA GLU A 274 -4.97 -5.00 12.90
C GLU A 274 -4.59 -4.99 14.37
N ASP A 275 -4.34 -6.15 14.96
CA ASP A 275 -3.86 -6.25 16.36
C ASP A 275 -2.53 -5.52 16.53
N THR A 276 -1.58 -5.76 15.63
CA THR A 276 -0.27 -5.10 15.65
C THR A 276 -0.39 -3.59 15.47
N TYR A 277 -1.29 -3.16 14.60
CA TYR A 277 -1.60 -1.75 14.39
C TYR A 277 -2.16 -1.12 15.66
N LEU A 278 -3.15 -1.73 16.31
CA LEU A 278 -3.74 -1.25 17.56
C LEU A 278 -2.71 -1.16 18.69
N GLU A 279 -1.83 -2.17 18.83
CA GLU A 279 -0.73 -2.13 19.79
C GLU A 279 0.27 -0.98 19.51
N ALA A 280 0.62 -0.76 18.23
CA ALA A 280 1.57 0.27 17.83
C ALA A 280 1.01 1.70 17.99
N VAL A 281 -0.30 1.86 17.77
CA VAL A 281 -0.97 3.16 17.81
C VAL A 281 -1.46 3.51 19.23
N GLY A 282 -1.70 2.49 20.09
CA GLY A 282 -2.26 2.66 21.43
C GLY A 282 -3.76 3.01 21.38
N ASP A 283 -4.41 3.02 22.54
CA ASP A 283 -5.86 3.28 22.71
C ASP A 283 -6.24 4.77 22.47
N GLU A 284 -5.76 5.40 21.40
CA GLU A 284 -6.23 6.73 20.98
C GLU A 284 -7.60 6.68 20.28
N ILE A 285 -8.42 5.68 20.60
CA ILE A 285 -9.85 5.64 20.24
C ILE A 285 -10.64 6.05 21.50
N SER A 286 -10.61 7.33 21.81
CA SER A 286 -11.53 7.94 22.77
C SER A 286 -12.00 9.27 22.22
#